data_b6c0353b70a291b1e2046749f0d00c83
#
_entry.id   b6c0353b70a291b1e2046749f0d00c83
#
_cell.length_a   1.000
_cell.length_b   1.000
_cell.length_c   1.000
_cell.angle_alpha   90.00
_cell.angle_beta   90.00
_cell.angle_gamma   90.00
#
_symmetry.space_group_name_H-M   'P 1'
#
loop_
_entity.id
_entity.type
_entity.pdbx_description
1 polymer ?
#
loop_
_entity_poly.entity_id
_entity_poly.type
_entity_poly.pdbx_seq_one_letter_code
_entity_poly.pdbx_strand_id
1 'polypeptide(L)'
;MPLLAMMYPRGPKISDEHSYEVVSHAARLGYELGADIVKTNYTGDVESFRGVVNSVRVPILVAGGPKANNVSECLRLVYESIKAGAAGVSIGRNVFQHKDPSMMTQAISEIVHNHANPENALSTNGEKSETVLART
;
A
#
# COMPACT_ATOMS: atom_id res chain seq x y z
N MET A 1 11.95 -20.72 0.55
CA MET A 1 11.79 -19.42 -0.16
C MET A 1 10.40 -18.92 0.14
N PRO A 2 10.20 -17.71 0.68
CA PRO A 2 8.88 -17.18 0.95
C PRO A 2 8.08 -16.91 -0.33
N LEU A 3 6.78 -17.21 -0.29
CA LEU A 3 5.82 -17.01 -1.37
C LEU A 3 4.95 -15.79 -1.10
N LEU A 4 5.04 -14.77 -1.95
CA LEU A 4 4.08 -13.67 -1.98
C LEU A 4 3.01 -13.96 -3.04
N ALA A 5 1.78 -14.17 -2.59
CA ALA A 5 0.65 -14.36 -3.49
C ALA A 5 -0.06 -13.04 -3.79
N MET A 6 -0.20 -12.72 -5.08
CA MET A 6 -0.97 -11.56 -5.53
C MET A 6 -2.43 -11.97 -5.77
N MET A 7 -3.31 -11.61 -4.85
CA MET A 7 -4.70 -12.05 -4.81
C MET A 7 -5.63 -10.90 -5.20
N TYR A 8 -6.11 -10.92 -6.44
CA TYR A 8 -7.02 -9.91 -6.99
C TYR A 8 -8.36 -10.55 -7.39
N PRO A 9 -9.47 -10.19 -6.71
CA PRO A 9 -10.77 -10.71 -7.08
C PRO A 9 -11.24 -10.10 -8.41
N ARG A 10 -11.31 -10.91 -9.46
CA ARG A 10 -11.73 -10.51 -10.79
C ARG A 10 -12.62 -11.57 -11.43
N GLY A 11 -13.56 -11.13 -12.23
CA GLY A 11 -14.41 -12.04 -13.00
C GLY A 11 -15.78 -11.45 -13.31
N PRO A 12 -16.57 -12.10 -14.17
CA PRO A 12 -17.86 -11.57 -14.63
C PRO A 12 -18.90 -11.45 -13.52
N LYS A 13 -18.69 -12.10 -12.37
CA LYS A 13 -19.59 -12.04 -11.20
C LYS A 13 -19.09 -11.05 -10.13
N ILE A 14 -17.96 -10.39 -10.34
CA ILE A 14 -17.40 -9.40 -9.41
C ILE A 14 -17.78 -8.02 -9.90
N SER A 15 -18.73 -7.38 -9.23
CA SER A 15 -19.18 -6.03 -9.56
C SER A 15 -18.25 -4.94 -9.00
N ASP A 16 -17.60 -5.23 -7.86
CA ASP A 16 -16.64 -4.33 -7.21
C ASP A 16 -15.45 -5.13 -6.67
N GLU A 17 -14.29 -4.98 -7.29
CA GLU A 17 -13.04 -5.64 -6.90
C GLU A 17 -12.41 -5.07 -5.61
N HIS A 18 -12.99 -4.02 -5.05
CA HIS A 18 -12.56 -3.36 -3.81
C HIS A 18 -13.50 -3.63 -2.63
N SER A 19 -14.66 -4.27 -2.84
CA SER A 19 -15.56 -4.57 -1.73
C SER A 19 -14.92 -5.49 -0.69
N TYR A 20 -15.24 -5.26 0.58
CA TYR A 20 -14.70 -6.02 1.71
C TYR A 20 -14.84 -7.53 1.52
N GLU A 21 -16.00 -7.99 1.10
CA GLU A 21 -16.32 -9.42 0.98
C GLU A 21 -15.41 -10.13 0.00
N VAL A 22 -15.21 -9.54 -1.20
CA VAL A 22 -14.43 -10.21 -2.23
C VAL A 22 -12.93 -10.08 -1.98
N VAL A 23 -12.46 -8.95 -1.41
CA VAL A 23 -11.05 -8.76 -1.04
C VAL A 23 -10.68 -9.68 0.13
N SER A 24 -11.53 -9.78 1.15
CA SER A 24 -11.33 -10.69 2.29
C SER A 24 -11.32 -12.15 1.84
N HIS A 25 -12.25 -12.54 0.96
CA HIS A 25 -12.27 -13.88 0.39
C HIS A 25 -10.99 -14.20 -0.40
N ALA A 26 -10.53 -13.28 -1.25
CA ALA A 26 -9.30 -13.46 -2.01
C ALA A 26 -8.06 -13.57 -1.09
N ALA A 27 -7.96 -12.71 -0.06
CA ALA A 27 -6.88 -12.78 0.91
C ALA A 27 -6.87 -14.10 1.67
N ARG A 28 -8.05 -14.56 2.11
CA ARG A 28 -8.24 -15.84 2.79
C ARG A 28 -7.82 -17.02 1.92
N LEU A 29 -8.20 -17.02 0.65
CA LEU A 29 -7.81 -18.05 -0.29
C LEU A 29 -6.29 -18.14 -0.46
N GLY A 30 -5.60 -17.00 -0.60
CA GLY A 30 -4.14 -16.96 -0.67
C GLY A 30 -3.48 -17.56 0.58
N TYR A 31 -3.98 -17.18 1.77
CA TYR A 31 -3.52 -17.72 3.04
C TYR A 31 -3.74 -19.24 3.15
N GLU A 32 -4.93 -19.74 2.83
CA GLU A 32 -5.26 -21.16 2.93
C GLU A 32 -4.50 -22.04 1.93
N LEU A 33 -4.08 -21.46 0.80
CA LEU A 33 -3.22 -22.15 -0.18
C LEU A 33 -1.73 -22.10 0.19
N GLY A 34 -1.37 -21.53 1.34
CA GLY A 34 -0.01 -21.58 1.88
C GLY A 34 0.88 -20.41 1.49
N ALA A 35 0.33 -19.26 1.13
CA ALA A 35 1.13 -18.05 0.94
C ALA A 35 1.74 -17.58 2.27
N ASP A 36 3.01 -17.17 2.25
CA ASP A 36 3.69 -16.55 3.38
C ASP A 36 3.33 -15.07 3.52
N ILE A 37 2.99 -14.41 2.42
CA ILE A 37 2.57 -13.00 2.33
C ILE A 37 1.47 -12.91 1.28
N VAL A 38 0.42 -12.12 1.56
CA VAL A 38 -0.64 -11.85 0.58
C VAL A 38 -0.61 -10.38 0.18
N LYS A 39 -0.64 -10.12 -1.13
CA LYS A 39 -0.83 -8.79 -1.71
C LYS A 39 -2.24 -8.69 -2.29
N THR A 40 -2.99 -7.66 -1.91
CA THR A 40 -4.37 -7.47 -2.39
C THR A 40 -4.74 -6.00 -2.57
N ASN A 41 -5.96 -5.72 -3.03
CA ASN A 41 -6.49 -4.37 -3.17
C ASN A 41 -6.82 -3.77 -1.79
N TYR A 42 -6.70 -2.44 -1.68
CA TYR A 42 -7.27 -1.68 -0.57
C TYR A 42 -8.79 -1.52 -0.75
N THR A 43 -9.56 -1.67 0.31
CA THR A 43 -11.04 -1.64 0.26
C THR A 43 -11.63 -0.23 0.29
N GLY A 44 -10.80 0.82 0.38
CA GLY A 44 -11.23 2.21 0.32
C GLY A 44 -11.42 2.90 1.67
N ASP A 45 -11.51 2.15 2.77
CA ASP A 45 -11.58 2.69 4.13
C ASP A 45 -10.84 1.81 5.15
N VAL A 46 -10.44 2.45 6.26
CA VAL A 46 -9.59 1.82 7.29
C VAL A 46 -10.30 0.65 7.99
N GLU A 47 -11.60 0.77 8.28
CA GLU A 47 -12.31 -0.23 9.07
C GLU A 47 -12.57 -1.51 8.27
N SER A 48 -13.05 -1.39 7.04
CA SER A 48 -13.25 -2.54 6.17
C SER A 48 -11.92 -3.24 5.87
N PHE A 49 -10.84 -2.46 5.62
CA PHE A 49 -9.54 -3.07 5.37
C PHE A 49 -8.91 -3.72 6.62
N ARG A 50 -9.17 -3.19 7.81
CA ARG A 50 -8.81 -3.85 9.08
C ARG A 50 -9.47 -5.22 9.20
N GLY A 51 -10.72 -5.34 8.76
CA GLY A 51 -11.40 -6.63 8.66
C GLY A 51 -10.67 -7.62 7.75
N VAL A 52 -10.18 -7.16 6.59
CA VAL A 52 -9.36 -8.00 5.69
C VAL A 52 -8.08 -8.46 6.38
N VAL A 53 -7.33 -7.54 7.00
CA VAL A 53 -6.09 -7.86 7.72
C VAL A 53 -6.33 -8.89 8.82
N ASN A 54 -7.40 -8.74 9.59
CA ASN A 54 -7.75 -9.64 10.68
C ASN A 54 -8.28 -11.01 10.20
N SER A 55 -8.66 -11.14 8.94
CA SER A 55 -9.21 -12.40 8.39
C SER A 55 -8.14 -13.47 8.13
N VAL A 56 -6.87 -13.11 8.14
CA VAL A 56 -5.73 -14.01 7.87
C VAL A 56 -4.63 -13.84 8.93
N ARG A 57 -3.68 -14.79 8.97
CA ARG A 57 -2.57 -14.77 9.93
C ARG A 57 -1.20 -14.50 9.27
N VAL A 58 -1.20 -14.14 8.02
CA VAL A 58 0.01 -13.77 7.26
C VAL A 58 0.02 -12.28 6.98
N PRO A 59 1.20 -11.67 6.78
CA PRO A 59 1.30 -10.26 6.44
C PRO A 59 0.49 -9.93 5.17
N ILE A 60 -0.28 -8.84 5.23
CA ILE A 60 -0.97 -8.27 4.07
C ILE A 60 -0.18 -7.08 3.55
N LEU A 61 0.10 -7.08 2.24
CA LEU A 61 0.62 -5.92 1.52
C LEU A 61 -0.45 -5.33 0.62
N VAL A 62 -0.53 -4.01 0.58
CA VAL A 62 -1.48 -3.31 -0.27
C VAL A 62 -0.90 -3.04 -1.66
N ALA A 63 -1.69 -3.31 -2.68
CA ALA A 63 -1.38 -2.97 -4.06
C ALA A 63 -1.59 -1.47 -4.30
N GLY A 64 -0.68 -0.85 -5.06
CA GLY A 64 -0.78 0.57 -5.41
C GLY A 64 -1.86 0.92 -6.45
N GLY A 65 -2.52 -0.07 -7.01
CA GLY A 65 -3.56 0.14 -8.02
C GLY A 65 -3.07 0.81 -9.32
N PRO A 66 -3.97 1.44 -10.06
CA PRO A 66 -3.64 2.32 -11.17
C PRO A 66 -2.77 3.50 -10.71
N LYS A 67 -2.18 4.24 -11.66
CA LYS A 67 -1.48 5.48 -11.32
C LYS A 67 -2.50 6.46 -10.72
N ALA A 68 -2.21 6.94 -9.52
CA ALA A 68 -3.03 7.95 -8.83
C ALA A 68 -2.94 9.30 -9.59
N ASN A 69 -3.98 10.09 -9.48
CA ASN A 69 -4.05 11.40 -10.12
C ASN A 69 -3.05 12.40 -9.52
N ASN A 70 -2.75 12.22 -8.24
CA ASN A 70 -1.80 13.06 -7.51
C ASN A 70 -1.06 12.28 -6.41
N VAL A 71 0.05 12.85 -5.94
CA VAL A 71 0.90 12.27 -4.89
C VAL A 71 0.14 12.06 -3.58
N SER A 72 -0.66 13.05 -3.19
CA SER A 72 -1.39 13.01 -1.91
C SER A 72 -2.36 11.84 -1.84
N GLU A 73 -3.02 11.50 -2.95
CA GLU A 73 -3.93 10.34 -3.03
C GLU A 73 -3.17 9.03 -2.81
N CYS A 74 -2.01 8.87 -3.45
CA CYS A 74 -1.17 7.70 -3.26
C CYS A 74 -0.68 7.58 -1.81
N LEU A 75 -0.17 8.65 -1.22
CA LEU A 75 0.34 8.63 0.15
C LEU A 75 -0.76 8.44 1.18
N ARG A 76 -1.97 8.97 0.93
CA ARG A 76 -3.14 8.71 1.77
C ARG A 76 -3.53 7.24 1.77
N LEU A 77 -3.57 6.60 0.60
CA LEU A 77 -3.83 5.15 0.49
C LEU A 77 -2.81 4.36 1.32
N VAL A 78 -1.52 4.68 1.21
CA VAL A 78 -0.47 4.04 2.01
C VAL A 78 -0.73 4.23 3.50
N TYR A 79 -0.96 5.46 3.94
CA TYR A 79 -1.19 5.79 5.34
C TYR A 79 -2.40 5.07 5.93
N GLU A 80 -3.54 5.12 5.24
CA GLU A 80 -4.77 4.45 5.67
C GLU A 80 -4.60 2.92 5.74
N SER A 81 -3.86 2.35 4.77
CA SER A 81 -3.55 0.91 4.77
C SER A 81 -2.72 0.48 5.97
N ILE A 82 -1.67 1.24 6.30
CA ILE A 82 -0.84 0.98 7.48
C ILE A 82 -1.65 1.16 8.76
N LYS A 83 -2.48 2.21 8.84
CA LYS A 83 -3.39 2.44 9.97
C LYS A 83 -4.42 1.31 10.16
N ALA A 84 -4.82 0.65 9.09
CA ALA A 84 -5.69 -0.53 9.13
C ALA A 84 -4.97 -1.80 9.61
N GLY A 85 -3.63 -1.80 9.65
CA GLY A 85 -2.82 -2.94 10.09
C GLY A 85 -2.11 -3.70 8.97
N ALA A 86 -2.08 -3.16 7.74
CA ALA A 86 -1.24 -3.73 6.69
C ALA A 86 0.23 -3.77 7.12
N ALA A 87 0.94 -4.83 6.78
CA ALA A 87 2.36 -4.98 7.05
C ALA A 87 3.25 -4.09 6.15
N GLY A 88 2.68 -3.56 5.07
CA GLY A 88 3.36 -2.70 4.13
C GLY A 88 2.61 -2.56 2.82
N VAL A 89 3.32 -2.09 1.81
CA VAL A 89 2.77 -1.87 0.47
C VAL A 89 3.67 -2.50 -0.61
N SER A 90 3.09 -2.81 -1.76
CA SER A 90 3.82 -3.23 -2.94
C SER A 90 3.34 -2.41 -4.14
N ILE A 91 3.96 -1.23 -4.29
CA ILE A 91 3.57 -0.19 -5.23
C ILE A 91 4.64 -0.05 -6.32
N GLY A 92 4.23 -0.06 -7.58
CA GLY A 92 5.11 0.12 -8.72
C GLY A 92 4.85 1.45 -9.43
N ARG A 93 3.80 1.51 -10.24
CA ARG A 93 3.51 2.62 -11.15
C ARG A 93 3.52 4.01 -10.51
N ASN A 94 2.98 4.14 -9.31
CA ASN A 94 2.95 5.41 -8.57
C ASN A 94 4.34 5.87 -8.11
N VAL A 95 5.33 4.98 -8.08
CA VAL A 95 6.72 5.30 -7.75
C VAL A 95 7.52 5.53 -9.03
N PHE A 96 7.71 4.50 -9.86
CA PHE A 96 8.66 4.59 -10.99
C PHE A 96 8.17 5.44 -12.17
N GLN A 97 6.87 5.78 -12.23
CA GLN A 97 6.32 6.74 -13.20
C GLN A 97 6.18 8.17 -12.63
N HIS A 98 6.68 8.41 -11.42
CA HIS A 98 6.73 9.73 -10.83
C HIS A 98 7.93 10.53 -11.37
N LYS A 99 7.85 11.86 -11.36
CA LYS A 99 8.95 12.76 -11.79
C LYS A 99 10.20 12.54 -10.92
N ASP A 100 9.98 12.29 -9.63
CA ASP A 100 11.00 12.01 -8.65
C ASP A 100 10.64 10.70 -7.92
N PRO A 101 11.10 9.54 -8.41
CA PRO A 101 10.86 8.24 -7.77
C PRO A 101 11.54 8.12 -6.41
N SER A 102 12.66 8.81 -6.21
CA SER A 102 13.40 8.81 -4.94
C SER A 102 12.57 9.47 -3.84
N MET A 103 12.03 10.65 -4.09
CA MET A 103 11.12 11.35 -3.18
C MET A 103 9.89 10.51 -2.83
N MET A 104 9.26 9.90 -3.83
CA MET A 104 8.10 9.03 -3.61
C MET A 104 8.43 7.82 -2.74
N THR A 105 9.58 7.18 -2.99
CA THR A 105 10.04 6.04 -2.20
C THR A 105 10.32 6.42 -0.76
N GLN A 106 10.98 7.56 -0.53
CA GLN A 106 11.25 8.07 0.81
C GLN A 106 9.97 8.41 1.55
N ALA A 107 9.03 9.12 0.92
CA ALA A 107 7.75 9.47 1.53
C ALA A 107 6.94 8.21 1.93
N ILE A 108 6.88 7.21 1.05
CA ILE A 108 6.23 5.93 1.36
C ILE A 108 6.95 5.22 2.51
N SER A 109 8.28 5.21 2.52
CA SER A 109 9.10 4.61 3.58
C SER A 109 8.85 5.26 4.94
N GLU A 110 8.75 6.60 5.00
CA GLU A 110 8.43 7.33 6.23
C GLU A 110 7.04 6.94 6.78
N ILE A 111 6.05 6.76 5.91
CA ILE A 111 4.72 6.32 6.33
C ILE A 111 4.75 4.88 6.84
N VAL A 112 5.40 3.96 6.10
CA VAL A 112 5.40 2.53 6.43
C VAL A 112 6.19 2.23 7.69
N HIS A 113 7.37 2.84 7.85
CA HIS A 113 8.30 2.48 8.93
C HIS A 113 8.23 3.42 10.14
N ASN A 114 7.92 4.70 9.92
CA ASN A 114 7.89 5.72 10.97
C ASN A 114 6.47 6.21 11.31
N HIS A 115 5.45 5.64 10.67
CA HIS A 115 4.03 6.01 10.85
C HIS A 115 3.76 7.51 10.65
N ALA A 116 4.60 8.17 9.82
CA ALA A 116 4.43 9.58 9.49
C ALA A 116 3.09 9.80 8.77
N ASN A 117 2.44 10.94 9.05
CA ASN A 117 1.29 11.32 8.22
C ASN A 117 1.76 11.77 6.82
N PRO A 118 0.88 11.76 5.81
CA PRO A 118 1.26 12.09 4.43
C PRO A 118 1.90 13.47 4.25
N GLU A 119 1.48 14.47 5.02
CA GLU A 119 2.00 15.85 4.94
C GLU A 119 3.43 15.93 5.48
N ASN A 120 3.70 15.31 6.63
CA ASN A 120 5.03 15.25 7.23
C ASN A 120 5.99 14.43 6.36
N ALA A 121 5.52 13.33 5.76
CA ALA A 121 6.33 12.49 4.88
C ALA A 121 6.83 13.25 3.64
N LEU A 122 6.08 14.24 3.15
CA LEU A 122 6.49 15.12 2.06
C LEU A 122 7.46 16.23 2.53
N SER A 123 7.22 16.83 3.70
CA SER A 123 8.02 17.95 4.23
C SER A 123 9.45 17.54 4.58
N THR A 124 9.63 16.37 5.19
CA THR A 124 10.94 15.83 5.57
C THR A 124 11.87 15.66 4.36
N ASN A 125 11.31 15.52 3.17
CA ASN A 125 12.07 15.38 1.92
C ASN A 125 12.47 16.72 1.30
N GLY A 126 11.73 17.80 1.54
CA GLY A 126 12.10 19.16 1.11
C GLY A 126 13.35 19.66 1.82
N GLU A 127 13.43 19.49 3.13
CA GLU A 127 14.59 19.93 3.94
C GLU A 127 15.88 19.15 3.64
N LYS A 128 15.79 17.85 3.33
CA LYS A 128 16.97 17.04 2.98
C LYS A 128 17.53 17.38 1.59
N SER A 129 16.69 17.80 0.66
CA SER A 129 17.12 18.22 -0.69
C SER A 129 17.93 19.52 -0.67
N GLU A 130 17.56 20.47 0.17
CA GLU A 130 18.31 21.73 0.30
C GLU A 130 19.67 21.54 1.01
N THR A 131 19.74 20.62 1.96
CA THR A 131 20.99 20.35 2.72
C THR A 131 22.06 19.64 1.87
N VAL A 132 21.67 18.87 0.87
CA VAL A 132 22.61 18.19 -0.05
C VAL A 132 23.18 19.17 -1.09
N LEU A 133 22.38 20.11 -1.57
CA LEU A 133 22.84 21.15 -2.52
C LEU A 133 23.75 22.20 -1.90
N ALA A 134 23.70 22.38 -0.57
CA ALA A 134 24.56 23.32 0.13
C ALA A 134 25.96 22.76 0.49
N ARG A 135 26.28 21.51 0.14
CA ARG A 135 27.56 20.84 0.41
C ARG A 135 28.38 20.52 -0.84
N THR A 136 27.99 21.00 -2.00
CA THR A 136 28.73 20.98 -3.27
C THR A 136 29.17 22.37 -3.67
#